data_10c8367e428a2bbc77b98c0bb820d660
#
_entry.id   10c8367e428a2bbc77b98c0bb820d660
#
_cell.length_a   1.000
_cell.length_b   1.000
_cell.length_c   1.000
_cell.angle_alpha   90.00
_cell.angle_beta   90.00
_cell.angle_gamma   90.00
#
_symmetry.space_group_name_H-M   'P 1'
#
loop_
_entity.id
_entity.type
_entity.pdbx_description
1 polymer ?
#
loop_
_entity_poly.entity_id
_entity_poly.type
_entity_poly.pdbx_seq_one_letter_code
_entity_poly.pdbx_strand_id
1 'polypeptide(L)'
;MKSARFRPPLDWKPTYLFSKVDKKGIQTRLNKYFFGLVHLINKVGEEITIDKIENPKMIEIGSYTGESTLIFGASMVFDKIICVDPLSLDSLEFGLEHHSQEEIVNQFKQNTNYFDGNGKGLGQTKVELIRDYSYNVADRFEDNSFDFIYIDGAHDYLSVKKDIELFAPKLKTFGMLAGHDYEHSWPGVMRAVNEIVIAPQQLYITDDTSWMVKKINTIYQ
;
A
#
# COMPACT_ATOMS: atom_id res chain seq x y z
N MET A 1 5.35 23.22 11.59
CA MET A 1 6.46 22.34 11.16
C MET A 1 6.41 22.23 9.65
N LYS A 2 7.52 22.37 8.92
CA LYS A 2 7.51 22.15 7.47
C LYS A 2 7.32 20.65 7.24
N SER A 3 6.30 20.22 6.49
CA SER A 3 6.17 18.84 6.08
C SER A 3 7.47 18.40 5.42
N ALA A 4 8.16 17.45 6.03
CA ALA A 4 9.34 16.87 5.42
C ALA A 4 8.85 16.10 4.18
N ARG A 5 9.05 16.65 2.98
CA ARG A 5 8.84 15.89 1.76
C ARG A 5 9.73 14.66 1.82
N PHE A 6 9.14 13.49 1.66
CA PHE A 6 9.91 12.27 1.53
C PHE A 6 10.95 12.45 0.43
N ARG A 7 12.20 12.29 0.81
CA ARG A 7 13.32 12.21 -0.12
C ARG A 7 14.03 10.90 0.20
N PRO A 8 14.05 9.96 -0.74
CA PRO A 8 14.86 8.76 -0.54
C PRO A 8 16.27 9.18 -0.18
N PRO A 9 16.94 8.50 0.76
CA PRO A 9 18.35 8.72 1.04
C PRO A 9 19.16 8.70 -0.26
N LEU A 10 20.17 9.56 -0.39
CA LEU A 10 20.99 9.67 -1.60
C LEU A 10 21.72 8.36 -1.97
N ASP A 11 21.90 7.48 -0.98
CA ASP A 11 22.50 6.16 -1.11
C ASP A 11 21.46 5.03 -1.28
N TRP A 12 20.16 5.37 -1.26
CA TRP A 12 19.11 4.42 -1.47
C TRP A 12 19.15 3.91 -2.92
N LYS A 13 19.58 2.67 -3.05
CA LYS A 13 19.63 1.96 -4.31
C LYS A 13 18.55 0.88 -4.30
N PRO A 14 17.31 1.22 -4.61
CA PRO A 14 16.25 0.22 -4.76
C PRO A 14 16.69 -0.93 -5.68
N THR A 15 17.46 -0.62 -6.73
CA THR A 15 18.06 -1.61 -7.63
C THR A 15 18.89 -2.69 -6.95
N TYR A 16 19.43 -2.46 -5.75
CA TYR A 16 20.21 -3.47 -5.05
C TYR A 16 19.34 -4.57 -4.43
N LEU A 17 18.18 -4.20 -3.90
CA LEU A 17 17.22 -5.15 -3.35
C LEU A 17 16.55 -5.97 -4.46
N PHE A 18 16.39 -5.39 -5.64
CA PHE A 18 15.67 -5.97 -6.78
C PHE A 18 16.59 -6.61 -7.83
N SER A 19 17.90 -6.43 -7.73
CA SER A 19 18.85 -7.02 -8.71
C SER A 19 18.95 -8.53 -8.63
N LYS A 20 18.42 -9.16 -7.59
CA LYS A 20 18.40 -10.62 -7.42
C LYS A 20 17.07 -11.28 -7.75
N VAL A 21 16.02 -10.49 -7.87
CA VAL A 21 14.71 -10.98 -8.25
C VAL A 21 14.52 -10.74 -9.73
N ASP A 22 14.10 -11.75 -10.43
CA ASP A 22 14.11 -11.94 -11.87
C ASP A 22 13.97 -10.66 -12.70
N LYS A 23 14.84 -10.56 -13.70
CA LYS A 23 14.98 -9.43 -14.64
C LYS A 23 13.73 -9.13 -15.49
N LYS A 24 12.66 -9.91 -15.38
CA LYS A 24 11.49 -9.82 -16.26
C LYS A 24 10.24 -9.17 -15.67
N GLY A 25 10.05 -9.15 -14.34
CA GLY A 25 8.78 -8.73 -13.74
C GLY A 25 8.84 -7.55 -12.78
N ILE A 26 9.94 -7.35 -12.07
CA ILE A 26 10.00 -6.49 -10.90
C ILE A 26 10.57 -5.09 -11.18
N GLN A 27 11.14 -4.87 -12.34
CA GLN A 27 11.69 -3.55 -12.73
C GLN A 27 10.63 -2.44 -12.85
N THR A 28 9.36 -2.77 -12.74
CA THR A 28 8.28 -1.84 -13.05
C THR A 28 8.07 -0.79 -11.97
N ARG A 29 8.04 -1.16 -10.67
CA ARG A 29 7.82 -0.19 -9.60
C ARG A 29 8.99 0.75 -9.35
N LEU A 30 10.21 0.32 -9.66
CA LEU A 30 11.42 1.12 -9.46
C LEU A 30 11.60 2.26 -10.46
N ASN A 31 10.98 2.18 -11.63
CA ASN A 31 11.09 3.19 -12.67
C ASN A 31 9.90 4.16 -12.62
N LYS A 32 8.86 3.84 -13.37
CA LYS A 32 7.66 4.69 -13.52
C LYS A 32 6.79 4.69 -12.24
N TYR A 33 6.59 3.52 -11.65
CA TYR A 33 5.69 3.34 -10.52
C TYR A 33 6.25 3.86 -9.19
N PHE A 34 7.56 3.87 -9.03
CA PHE A 34 8.19 4.42 -7.84
C PHE A 34 7.85 5.90 -7.60
N PHE A 35 7.93 6.73 -8.61
CA PHE A 35 7.65 8.16 -8.47
C PHE A 35 6.18 8.44 -8.17
N GLY A 36 5.26 7.68 -8.74
CA GLY A 36 3.84 7.82 -8.45
C GLY A 36 3.53 7.47 -7.01
N LEU A 37 4.05 6.35 -6.50
CA LEU A 37 3.89 5.96 -5.10
C LEU A 37 4.53 6.99 -4.14
N VAL A 38 5.68 7.57 -4.50
CA VAL A 38 6.28 8.68 -3.75
C VAL A 38 5.37 9.92 -3.75
N HIS A 39 4.70 10.23 -4.86
CA HIS A 39 3.74 11.32 -4.93
C HIS A 39 2.53 11.07 -4.03
N LEU A 40 2.00 9.84 -4.03
CA LEU A 40 0.93 9.43 -3.13
C LEU A 40 1.36 9.61 -1.66
N ILE A 41 2.53 9.10 -1.28
CA ILE A 41 3.06 9.19 0.09
C ILE A 41 3.24 10.65 0.52
N ASN A 42 3.76 11.51 -0.36
CA ASN A 42 3.88 12.94 -0.05
C ASN A 42 2.51 13.57 0.20
N LYS A 43 1.51 13.23 -0.63
CA LYS A 43 0.13 13.71 -0.44
C LYS A 43 -0.45 13.24 0.89
N VAL A 44 -0.28 11.95 1.21
CA VAL A 44 -0.70 11.38 2.52
C VAL A 44 -0.01 12.08 3.68
N GLY A 45 1.29 12.32 3.60
CA GLY A 45 2.05 13.04 4.63
C GLY A 45 1.60 14.49 4.83
N GLU A 46 1.18 15.17 3.74
CA GLU A 46 0.55 16.49 3.81
C GLU A 46 -0.77 16.44 4.59
N GLU A 47 -1.66 15.49 4.26
CA GLU A 47 -2.95 15.32 4.92
C GLU A 47 -2.78 14.96 6.42
N ILE A 48 -1.87 14.04 6.75
CA ILE A 48 -1.53 13.69 8.13
C ILE A 48 -1.07 14.93 8.91
N THR A 49 -0.27 15.79 8.28
CA THR A 49 0.22 17.03 8.91
C THR A 49 -0.91 18.05 9.12
N ILE A 50 -1.78 18.21 8.12
CA ILE A 50 -2.94 19.13 8.18
C ILE A 50 -3.89 18.72 9.30
N ASP A 51 -4.20 17.43 9.39
CA ASP A 51 -5.14 16.88 10.36
C ASP A 51 -4.49 16.59 11.73
N LYS A 52 -3.18 16.85 11.87
CA LYS A 52 -2.41 16.64 13.11
C LYS A 52 -2.51 15.20 13.64
N ILE A 53 -2.49 14.23 12.73
CA ILE A 53 -2.55 12.81 13.10
C ILE A 53 -1.21 12.42 13.75
N GLU A 54 -1.30 11.92 14.99
CA GLU A 54 -0.17 11.40 15.75
C GLU A 54 -0.11 9.87 15.62
N ASN A 55 1.11 9.33 15.50
CA ASN A 55 1.39 7.88 15.40
C ASN A 55 0.53 7.18 14.31
N PRO A 56 0.60 7.63 13.05
CA PRO A 56 -0.27 7.14 12.00
C PRO A 56 -0.06 5.66 11.73
N LYS A 57 -1.18 4.93 11.61
CA LYS A 57 -1.22 3.49 11.34
C LYS A 57 -1.78 3.24 9.96
N MET A 58 -1.13 2.38 9.19
CA MET A 58 -1.65 1.91 7.92
C MET A 58 -1.84 0.40 7.88
N ILE A 59 -2.73 -0.02 7.00
CA ILE A 59 -2.85 -1.40 6.56
C ILE A 59 -2.72 -1.46 5.03
N GLU A 60 -1.99 -2.44 4.55
CA GLU A 60 -1.79 -2.76 3.13
C GLU A 60 -2.41 -4.12 2.84
N ILE A 61 -3.29 -4.16 1.86
CA ILE A 61 -3.93 -5.36 1.35
C ILE A 61 -3.30 -5.70 0.00
N GLY A 62 -2.61 -6.85 -0.06
CA GLY A 62 -1.80 -7.20 -1.22
C GLY A 62 -0.40 -6.60 -1.13
N SER A 63 0.48 -7.26 -0.39
CA SER A 63 1.86 -6.79 -0.19
C SER A 63 2.86 -7.54 -1.04
N TYR A 64 2.51 -8.71 -1.55
CA TYR A 64 3.35 -9.58 -2.38
C TYR A 64 4.79 -9.68 -1.85
N THR A 65 5.78 -9.23 -2.62
CA THR A 65 7.18 -9.21 -2.21
C THR A 65 7.56 -8.07 -1.26
N GLY A 66 6.62 -7.22 -0.87
CA GLY A 66 6.82 -6.12 0.08
C GLY A 66 7.52 -4.89 -0.50
N GLU A 67 7.46 -4.66 -1.81
CA GLU A 67 8.08 -3.49 -2.45
C GLU A 67 7.40 -2.18 -2.05
N SER A 68 6.07 -2.13 -2.15
CA SER A 68 5.27 -0.99 -1.69
C SER A 68 5.44 -0.78 -0.19
N THR A 69 5.40 -1.87 0.59
CA THR A 69 5.67 -1.85 2.04
C THR A 69 7.02 -1.21 2.35
N LEU A 70 8.08 -1.57 1.59
CA LEU A 70 9.41 -0.98 1.73
C LEU A 70 9.38 0.53 1.50
N ILE A 71 8.68 0.98 0.47
CA ILE A 71 8.59 2.40 0.12
C ILE A 71 7.78 3.16 1.19
N PHE A 72 6.65 2.62 1.63
CA PHE A 72 5.86 3.19 2.72
C PHE A 72 6.65 3.28 4.03
N GLY A 73 7.37 2.22 4.40
CA GLY A 73 8.20 2.22 5.60
C GLY A 73 9.36 3.20 5.54
N ALA A 74 10.06 3.27 4.39
CA ALA A 74 11.16 4.20 4.16
C ALA A 74 10.71 5.67 4.19
N SER A 75 9.45 5.95 3.97
CA SER A 75 8.89 7.30 4.02
C SER A 75 8.89 7.90 5.42
N MET A 76 8.92 7.09 6.46
CA MET A 76 8.76 7.49 7.87
C MET A 76 7.46 8.28 8.14
N VAL A 77 6.46 8.11 7.27
CA VAL A 77 5.13 8.72 7.44
C VAL A 77 4.33 7.94 8.47
N PHE A 78 4.52 6.62 8.54
CA PHE A 78 3.73 5.72 9.37
C PHE A 78 4.55 5.13 10.52
N ASP A 79 3.96 5.07 11.70
CA ASP A 79 4.55 4.39 12.85
C ASP A 79 4.42 2.88 12.75
N LYS A 80 3.32 2.40 12.16
CA LYS A 80 3.03 0.99 11.98
C LYS A 80 2.39 0.72 10.63
N ILE A 81 2.87 -0.33 9.97
CA ILE A 81 2.32 -0.91 8.75
C ILE A 81 1.89 -2.35 9.07
N ILE A 82 0.62 -2.68 8.81
CA ILE A 82 0.13 -4.05 8.82
C ILE A 82 -0.05 -4.48 7.36
N CYS A 83 0.63 -5.55 6.97
CA CYS A 83 0.54 -6.15 5.66
C CYS A 83 -0.36 -7.38 5.73
N VAL A 84 -1.33 -7.47 4.83
CA VAL A 84 -2.22 -8.63 4.69
C VAL A 84 -2.03 -9.20 3.30
N ASP A 85 -1.47 -10.39 3.21
CA ASP A 85 -1.23 -11.08 1.95
C ASP A 85 -1.07 -12.58 2.22
N PRO A 86 -1.72 -13.48 1.48
CA PRO A 86 -1.53 -14.92 1.65
C PRO A 86 -0.11 -15.36 1.26
N LEU A 87 0.60 -14.55 0.50
CA LEU A 87 1.90 -14.87 -0.13
C LEU A 87 1.84 -16.23 -0.83
N SER A 88 0.76 -16.46 -1.55
CA SER A 88 0.46 -17.72 -2.24
C SER A 88 0.54 -17.53 -3.74
N LEU A 89 1.07 -18.54 -4.44
CA LEU A 89 1.09 -18.55 -5.90
C LEU A 89 -0.33 -18.60 -6.50
N ASP A 90 -1.28 -19.20 -5.77
CA ASP A 90 -2.67 -19.31 -6.21
C ASP A 90 -3.40 -17.96 -6.27
N SER A 91 -2.85 -16.94 -5.61
CA SER A 91 -3.40 -15.57 -5.59
C SER A 91 -2.84 -14.68 -6.69
N LEU A 92 -1.91 -15.18 -7.50
CA LEU A 92 -1.24 -14.38 -8.54
C LEU A 92 -2.01 -14.45 -9.85
N GLU A 93 -2.51 -13.30 -10.31
CA GLU A 93 -3.31 -13.23 -11.55
C GLU A 93 -2.50 -13.35 -12.83
N PHE A 94 -1.19 -13.00 -12.86
CA PHE A 94 -0.41 -12.96 -14.10
C PHE A 94 1.09 -13.23 -13.93
N GLY A 95 1.59 -14.19 -14.74
CA GLY A 95 2.98 -14.19 -15.25
C GLY A 95 4.11 -14.39 -14.23
N LEU A 96 3.78 -14.69 -12.99
CA LEU A 96 4.76 -14.98 -11.95
C LEU A 96 5.01 -16.49 -11.79
N GLU A 97 4.79 -17.24 -12.87
CA GLU A 97 4.91 -18.69 -12.96
C GLU A 97 6.31 -19.24 -12.60
N HIS A 98 7.26 -18.35 -12.32
CA HIS A 98 8.65 -18.70 -12.08
C HIS A 98 9.13 -18.50 -10.64
N HIS A 99 8.26 -18.08 -9.73
CA HIS A 99 8.61 -17.91 -8.32
C HIS A 99 7.98 -19.03 -7.47
N SER A 100 8.79 -19.62 -6.61
CA SER A 100 8.24 -20.46 -5.55
C SER A 100 7.64 -19.59 -4.45
N GLN A 101 6.66 -20.12 -3.74
CA GLN A 101 6.10 -19.44 -2.56
C GLN A 101 7.17 -19.07 -1.53
N GLU A 102 8.21 -19.89 -1.40
CA GLU A 102 9.35 -19.64 -0.52
C GLU A 102 10.14 -18.40 -0.97
N GLU A 103 10.35 -18.21 -2.25
CA GLU A 103 11.03 -17.03 -2.79
C GLU A 103 10.25 -15.75 -2.50
N ILE A 104 8.92 -15.74 -2.68
CA ILE A 104 8.07 -14.61 -2.36
C ILE A 104 8.19 -14.26 -0.87
N VAL A 105 8.06 -15.24 0.02
CA VAL A 105 8.19 -15.03 1.47
C VAL A 105 9.57 -14.52 1.84
N ASN A 106 10.62 -15.06 1.26
CA ASN A 106 11.99 -14.63 1.53
C ASN A 106 12.24 -13.21 1.03
N GLN A 107 11.72 -12.86 -0.14
CA GLN A 107 11.84 -11.51 -0.68
C GLN A 107 11.08 -10.50 0.19
N PHE A 108 9.85 -10.83 0.61
CA PHE A 108 9.09 -9.99 1.54
C PHE A 108 9.88 -9.74 2.83
N LYS A 109 10.43 -10.80 3.44
CA LYS A 109 11.26 -10.66 4.64
C LYS A 109 12.51 -9.81 4.39
N GLN A 110 13.18 -9.97 3.26
CA GLN A 110 14.36 -9.16 2.93
C GLN A 110 13.99 -7.69 2.80
N ASN A 111 12.87 -7.37 2.13
CA ASN A 111 12.42 -6.01 1.95
C ASN A 111 11.95 -5.37 3.27
N THR A 112 11.30 -6.14 4.14
CA THR A 112 10.72 -5.62 5.39
C THR A 112 11.68 -5.67 6.59
N ASN A 113 12.68 -6.56 6.62
CA ASN A 113 13.73 -6.56 7.65
C ASN A 113 14.57 -5.27 7.70
N TYR A 114 14.47 -4.43 6.66
CA TYR A 114 15.05 -3.09 6.67
C TYR A 114 14.48 -2.22 7.79
N PHE A 115 13.30 -2.54 8.32
CA PHE A 115 12.58 -1.76 9.32
C PHE A 115 12.70 -2.31 10.74
N ASP A 116 13.11 -3.57 10.90
CA ASP A 116 13.22 -4.26 12.21
C ASP A 116 14.41 -3.77 13.07
N GLY A 117 14.66 -2.48 13.10
CA GLY A 117 15.45 -1.81 14.14
C GLY A 117 16.95 -2.11 14.19
N ASN A 118 17.46 -3.06 13.43
CA ASN A 118 18.89 -3.39 13.34
C ASN A 118 19.51 -2.91 12.01
N GLY A 119 18.70 -2.45 11.06
CA GLY A 119 19.13 -1.84 9.81
C GLY A 119 19.51 -0.39 10.04
N LYS A 120 20.71 -0.03 9.71
CA LYS A 120 21.19 1.35 9.75
C LYS A 120 20.38 2.23 8.79
N GLY A 121 19.25 2.79 9.25
CA GLY A 121 18.84 4.07 8.70
C GLY A 121 17.54 4.24 7.95
N LEU A 122 16.63 3.28 7.84
CA LEU A 122 15.37 3.48 7.10
C LEU A 122 14.11 3.64 7.96
N GLY A 123 14.24 4.02 9.20
CA GLY A 123 13.10 4.47 9.99
C GLY A 123 12.70 3.54 11.13
N GLN A 124 11.82 4.06 11.98
CA GLN A 124 11.30 3.38 13.16
C GLN A 124 9.96 2.70 12.89
N THR A 125 9.53 2.62 11.63
CA THR A 125 8.25 2.02 11.23
C THR A 125 8.23 0.53 11.55
N LYS A 126 7.22 0.10 12.30
CA LYS A 126 7.01 -1.32 12.61
C LYS A 126 6.20 -1.96 11.50
N VAL A 127 6.71 -3.06 10.93
CA VAL A 127 6.01 -3.85 9.91
C VAL A 127 5.54 -5.16 10.51
N GLU A 128 4.27 -5.50 10.33
CA GLU A 128 3.65 -6.75 10.74
C GLU A 128 3.02 -7.43 9.52
N LEU A 129 3.32 -8.70 9.28
CA LEU A 129 2.73 -9.50 8.20
C LEU A 129 1.69 -10.47 8.76
N ILE A 130 0.51 -10.42 8.21
CA ILE A 130 -0.56 -11.40 8.40
C ILE A 130 -0.70 -12.20 7.11
N ARG A 131 -0.27 -13.47 7.14
CA ARG A 131 -0.31 -14.35 5.97
C ARG A 131 -1.68 -15.00 5.87
N ASP A 132 -2.62 -14.27 5.29
CA ASP A 132 -3.99 -14.73 5.08
C ASP A 132 -4.67 -13.85 4.01
N TYR A 133 -5.82 -14.28 3.52
CA TYR A 133 -6.66 -13.46 2.67
C TYR A 133 -7.32 -12.33 3.47
N SER A 134 -7.49 -11.17 2.85
CA SER A 134 -8.09 -9.97 3.43
C SER A 134 -9.44 -10.24 4.11
N TYR A 135 -10.31 -11.00 3.45
CA TYR A 135 -11.66 -11.34 3.94
C TYR A 135 -11.68 -12.28 5.15
N ASN A 136 -10.58 -13.00 5.44
CA ASN A 136 -10.46 -13.85 6.63
C ASN A 136 -10.01 -13.07 7.86
N VAL A 137 -9.45 -11.89 7.68
CA VAL A 137 -8.81 -11.14 8.76
C VAL A 137 -9.47 -9.80 9.06
N ALA A 138 -10.36 -9.32 8.20
CA ALA A 138 -11.00 -8.02 8.36
C ALA A 138 -11.67 -7.85 9.74
N ASP A 139 -12.32 -8.89 10.25
CA ASP A 139 -13.00 -8.86 11.55
C ASP A 139 -12.04 -8.85 12.76
N ARG A 140 -10.73 -9.03 12.53
CA ARG A 140 -9.72 -8.89 13.60
C ARG A 140 -9.42 -7.42 13.94
N PHE A 141 -9.88 -6.49 13.10
CA PHE A 141 -9.64 -5.08 13.25
C PHE A 141 -10.91 -4.33 13.67
N GLU A 142 -10.77 -3.47 14.65
CA GLU A 142 -11.84 -2.59 15.07
C GLU A 142 -12.13 -1.51 14.02
N ASP A 143 -13.35 -1.03 13.96
CA ASP A 143 -13.70 0.12 13.14
C ASP A 143 -12.94 1.36 13.62
N ASN A 144 -12.66 2.27 12.70
CA ASN A 144 -11.89 3.51 12.97
C ASN A 144 -10.51 3.25 13.60
N SER A 145 -9.78 2.23 13.15
CA SER A 145 -8.46 1.85 13.68
C SER A 145 -7.27 2.29 12.84
N PHE A 146 -7.48 2.60 11.54
CA PHE A 146 -6.43 2.98 10.61
C PHE A 146 -6.55 4.42 10.11
N ASP A 147 -5.41 5.07 9.92
CA ASP A 147 -5.31 6.40 9.33
C ASP A 147 -5.16 6.34 7.80
N PHE A 148 -4.59 5.23 7.30
CA PHE A 148 -4.39 4.98 5.88
C PHE A 148 -4.61 3.50 5.55
N ILE A 149 -5.34 3.25 4.48
CA ILE A 149 -5.60 1.92 3.94
C ILE A 149 -5.16 1.92 2.48
N TYR A 150 -4.32 0.95 2.08
CA TYR A 150 -3.85 0.79 0.72
C TYR A 150 -4.26 -0.59 0.19
N ILE A 151 -5.02 -0.61 -0.91
CA ILE A 151 -5.54 -1.83 -1.55
C ILE A 151 -4.80 -2.05 -2.86
N ASP A 152 -4.02 -3.13 -2.93
CA ASP A 152 -3.21 -3.54 -4.09
C ASP A 152 -3.18 -5.07 -4.19
N GLY A 153 -4.34 -5.69 -4.02
CA GLY A 153 -4.53 -7.16 -4.09
C GLY A 153 -5.00 -7.61 -5.47
N ALA A 154 -6.09 -8.36 -5.53
CA ALA A 154 -6.71 -8.77 -6.79
C ALA A 154 -7.33 -7.58 -7.55
N HIS A 155 -7.38 -7.66 -8.90
CA HIS A 155 -7.78 -6.54 -9.76
C HIS A 155 -9.19 -6.69 -10.35
N ASP A 156 -9.87 -7.82 -10.07
CA ASP A 156 -11.26 -7.98 -10.47
C ASP A 156 -12.21 -7.14 -9.61
N TYR A 157 -13.33 -6.74 -10.22
CA TYR A 157 -14.30 -5.85 -9.57
C TYR A 157 -14.82 -6.37 -8.23
N LEU A 158 -15.13 -7.68 -8.12
CA LEU A 158 -15.74 -8.22 -6.91
C LEU A 158 -14.75 -8.27 -5.75
N SER A 159 -13.51 -8.61 -6.02
CA SER A 159 -12.42 -8.65 -5.03
C SER A 159 -12.10 -7.26 -4.52
N VAL A 160 -11.87 -6.28 -5.40
CA VAL A 160 -11.60 -4.89 -5.00
C VAL A 160 -12.77 -4.29 -4.23
N LYS A 161 -14.00 -4.49 -4.71
CA LYS A 161 -15.20 -4.02 -4.02
C LYS A 161 -15.31 -4.63 -2.63
N LYS A 162 -15.09 -5.94 -2.49
CA LYS A 162 -15.11 -6.63 -1.21
C LYS A 162 -14.07 -6.09 -0.24
N ASP A 163 -12.83 -5.86 -0.71
CA ASP A 163 -11.78 -5.27 0.13
C ASP A 163 -12.15 -3.86 0.59
N ILE A 164 -12.69 -3.04 -0.30
CA ILE A 164 -13.20 -1.71 0.05
C ILE A 164 -14.30 -1.81 1.11
N GLU A 165 -15.31 -2.66 0.91
CA GLU A 165 -16.44 -2.81 1.83
C GLU A 165 -16.01 -3.32 3.22
N LEU A 166 -15.03 -4.22 3.27
CA LEU A 166 -14.52 -4.78 4.53
C LEU A 166 -13.63 -3.79 5.29
N PHE A 167 -12.81 -3.02 4.57
CA PHE A 167 -11.78 -2.21 5.21
C PHE A 167 -12.13 -0.71 5.33
N ALA A 168 -13.04 -0.17 4.53
CA ALA A 168 -13.43 1.23 4.67
C ALA A 168 -14.06 1.58 6.05
N PRO A 169 -14.82 0.68 6.72
CA PRO A 169 -15.25 0.92 8.10
C PRO A 169 -14.10 1.05 9.09
N LYS A 170 -12.97 0.37 8.80
CA LYS A 170 -11.77 0.39 9.65
C LYS A 170 -10.99 1.70 9.54
N LEU A 171 -11.33 2.53 8.55
CA LEU A 171 -10.71 3.83 8.36
C LEU A 171 -11.26 4.86 9.34
N LYS A 172 -10.38 5.57 10.05
CA LYS A 172 -10.73 6.67 10.95
C LYS A 172 -11.38 7.84 10.18
N THR A 173 -12.07 8.72 10.88
CA THR A 173 -12.47 10.02 10.35
C THR A 173 -11.22 10.80 9.91
N PHE A 174 -11.26 11.42 8.73
CA PHE A 174 -10.13 12.05 8.04
C PHE A 174 -9.05 11.09 7.54
N GLY A 175 -9.20 9.78 7.75
CA GLY A 175 -8.33 8.79 7.16
C GLY A 175 -8.44 8.74 5.63
N MET A 176 -7.48 8.10 4.98
CA MET A 176 -7.39 8.03 3.54
C MET A 176 -7.45 6.57 3.07
N LEU A 177 -8.40 6.28 2.18
CA LEU A 177 -8.48 5.03 1.45
C LEU A 177 -7.78 5.21 0.12
N ALA A 178 -6.85 4.32 -0.20
CA ALA A 178 -6.04 4.37 -1.40
C ALA A 178 -5.82 2.96 -1.98
N GLY A 179 -5.24 2.90 -3.16
CA GLY A 179 -4.84 1.66 -3.79
C GLY A 179 -4.08 1.90 -5.08
N HIS A 180 -3.89 0.85 -5.85
CA HIS A 180 -3.17 0.87 -7.12
C HIS A 180 -4.09 0.50 -8.30
N ASP A 181 -3.52 0.54 -9.51
CA ASP A 181 -4.13 0.04 -10.74
C ASP A 181 -5.44 0.73 -11.18
N TYR A 182 -5.60 2.01 -10.83
CA TYR A 182 -6.71 2.81 -11.37
C TYR A 182 -6.41 3.23 -12.81
N GLU A 183 -6.50 2.27 -13.71
CA GLU A 183 -6.24 2.46 -15.15
C GLU A 183 -7.13 1.56 -16.03
N HIS A 184 -7.17 1.86 -17.33
CA HIS A 184 -8.02 1.15 -18.29
C HIS A 184 -7.71 -0.34 -18.45
N SER A 185 -6.48 -0.75 -18.13
CA SER A 185 -6.08 -2.17 -18.13
C SER A 185 -6.79 -2.97 -17.04
N TRP A 186 -7.23 -2.28 -15.98
CA TRP A 186 -7.91 -2.86 -14.83
C TRP A 186 -9.30 -2.24 -14.61
N PRO A 187 -10.26 -2.48 -15.52
CA PRO A 187 -11.59 -1.86 -15.42
C PRO A 187 -12.37 -2.26 -14.18
N GLY A 188 -12.03 -3.41 -13.55
CA GLY A 188 -12.59 -3.85 -12.28
C GLY A 188 -12.25 -2.92 -11.13
N VAL A 189 -10.98 -2.50 -11.04
CA VAL A 189 -10.50 -1.53 -10.06
C VAL A 189 -11.19 -0.19 -10.26
N MET A 190 -11.15 0.34 -11.50
CA MET A 190 -11.79 1.62 -11.81
C MET A 190 -13.26 1.64 -11.42
N ARG A 191 -13.99 0.55 -11.73
CA ARG A 191 -15.42 0.44 -11.40
C ARG A 191 -15.65 0.46 -9.90
N ALA A 192 -14.92 -0.34 -9.13
CA ALA A 192 -15.09 -0.43 -7.68
C ALA A 192 -14.76 0.91 -6.99
N VAL A 193 -13.68 1.58 -7.42
CA VAL A 193 -13.29 2.88 -6.89
C VAL A 193 -14.33 3.96 -7.23
N ASN A 194 -14.85 3.98 -8.46
CA ASN A 194 -15.85 4.96 -8.86
C ASN A 194 -17.18 4.84 -8.08
N GLU A 195 -17.50 3.67 -7.54
CA GLU A 195 -18.71 3.47 -6.73
C GLU A 195 -18.61 4.16 -5.36
N ILE A 196 -17.40 4.42 -4.86
CA ILE A 196 -17.17 5.09 -3.57
C ILE A 196 -16.88 6.60 -3.70
N VAL A 197 -16.63 7.07 -4.91
CA VAL A 197 -16.33 8.48 -5.18
C VAL A 197 -17.63 9.26 -5.34
N ILE A 198 -17.99 10.06 -4.34
CA ILE A 198 -19.20 10.89 -4.36
C ILE A 198 -19.04 12.07 -5.34
N ALA A 199 -17.84 12.63 -5.42
CA ALA A 199 -17.53 13.72 -6.34
C ALA A 199 -16.13 13.53 -6.95
N PRO A 200 -15.96 13.72 -8.27
CA PRO A 200 -14.68 13.50 -8.95
C PRO A 200 -13.48 14.23 -8.34
N GLN A 201 -13.71 15.39 -7.71
CA GLN A 201 -12.67 16.19 -7.06
C GLN A 201 -12.09 15.53 -5.78
N GLN A 202 -12.74 14.48 -5.27
CA GLN A 202 -12.29 13.72 -4.12
C GLN A 202 -11.27 12.64 -4.49
N LEU A 203 -11.21 12.27 -5.76
CA LEU A 203 -10.30 11.24 -6.25
C LEU A 203 -8.97 11.88 -6.67
N TYR A 204 -7.91 11.51 -5.98
CA TYR A 204 -6.54 11.84 -6.33
C TYR A 204 -5.90 10.65 -7.04
N ILE A 205 -5.27 10.87 -8.18
CA ILE A 205 -4.61 9.83 -8.99
C ILE A 205 -3.19 10.27 -9.26
N THR A 206 -2.25 9.35 -9.18
CA THR A 206 -0.83 9.56 -9.47
C THR A 206 -0.41 8.97 -10.81
N ASP A 207 0.79 9.30 -11.26
CA ASP A 207 1.33 8.86 -12.57
C ASP A 207 1.56 7.33 -12.65
N ASP A 208 1.64 6.64 -11.50
CA ASP A 208 1.75 5.18 -11.42
C ASP A 208 0.40 4.48 -11.29
N THR A 209 -0.70 5.20 -11.51
CA THR A 209 -2.06 4.70 -11.35
C THR A 209 -2.52 4.44 -9.90
N SER A 210 -1.74 4.85 -8.90
CA SER A 210 -2.22 4.86 -7.52
C SER A 210 -3.35 5.88 -7.37
N TRP A 211 -4.36 5.51 -6.59
CA TRP A 211 -5.53 6.35 -6.33
C TRP A 211 -5.69 6.59 -4.83
N MET A 212 -6.36 7.68 -4.45
CA MET A 212 -6.68 7.99 -3.07
C MET A 212 -7.97 8.78 -2.93
N VAL A 213 -8.77 8.43 -1.93
CA VAL A 213 -9.96 9.18 -1.48
C VAL A 213 -9.83 9.46 0.00
N LYS A 214 -10.01 10.72 0.41
CA LYS A 214 -10.04 11.09 1.83
C LYS A 214 -11.45 10.91 2.39
N LYS A 215 -11.57 10.26 3.55
CA LYS A 215 -12.84 10.10 4.25
C LYS A 215 -13.25 11.43 4.89
N ILE A 216 -14.15 12.14 4.26
CA ILE A 216 -14.75 13.38 4.75
C ILE A 216 -16.20 13.04 5.15
N ASN A 217 -16.45 12.60 6.36
CA ASN A 217 -17.79 12.23 6.86
C ASN A 217 -18.56 11.21 5.99
N THR A 218 -18.67 10.00 6.49
CA THR A 218 -19.49 8.90 5.92
C THR A 218 -19.26 8.61 4.42
N ILE A 219 -18.25 7.82 4.11
CA ILE A 219 -18.11 7.20 2.78
C ILE A 219 -19.20 6.14 2.54
N TYR A 220 -19.89 5.71 3.58
CA TYR A 220 -21.01 4.75 3.54
C TYR A 220 -22.16 5.21 4.42
N GLN A 221 -23.28 5.54 3.81
CA GLN A 221 -24.63 5.38 4.35
C GLN A 221 -25.28 4.23 3.63
#